data_639858dc8d71d31e146161169fea8342
#
_entry.id   639858dc8d71d31e146161169fea8342
#
_cell.length_a   1.000
_cell.length_b   1.000
_cell.length_c   1.000
_cell.angle_alpha   90.00
_cell.angle_beta   90.00
_cell.angle_gamma   90.00
#
_symmetry.space_group_name_H-M   'P 1'
#
loop_
_entity.id
_entity.type
_entity.pdbx_description
1 polymer ?
#
loop_
_entity_poly.entity_id
_entity_poly.type
_entity_poly.pdbx_seq_one_letter_code
_entity_poly.pdbx_strand_id
1 'polypeptide(L)'
;MKILIIRPQPGNDASAARARAAGFDPVQLPFFEVRARIWNAPDPANFDALLISSANAIRHAGPQLDALRQLPVHAVGARSADEARRSGLAVQSAGTSDAAQALQAAADAGHHRLLWLAGEDHQKLAPMPSMTIDQRI
;
A
#
# COMPACT_ATOMS: atom_id res chain seq x y z
N MET A 1 17.04 15.80 -22.39
CA MET A 1 16.13 16.61 -21.54
C MET A 1 16.32 16.18 -20.11
N LYS A 2 16.52 17.13 -19.22
CA LYS A 2 16.61 16.87 -17.78
C LYS A 2 15.22 16.75 -17.15
N ILE A 3 15.09 15.83 -16.21
CA ILE A 3 13.85 15.65 -15.44
C ILE A 3 14.19 15.63 -13.96
N LEU A 4 13.50 16.43 -13.16
CA LEU A 4 13.69 16.49 -11.70
C LEU A 4 12.76 15.50 -11.02
N ILE A 5 13.33 14.67 -10.15
CA ILE A 5 12.60 13.65 -9.38
C ILE A 5 12.69 14.01 -7.91
N ILE A 6 11.58 14.41 -7.32
CA ILE A 6 11.49 14.92 -5.93
C ILE A 6 10.84 13.95 -4.94
N ARG A 7 10.31 12.82 -5.42
CA ARG A 7 9.66 11.85 -4.54
C ARG A 7 10.64 11.19 -3.56
N PRO A 8 10.18 10.69 -2.42
CA PRO A 8 11.05 10.05 -1.44
C PRO A 8 11.62 8.71 -1.94
N GLN A 9 12.68 8.27 -1.26
CA GLN A 9 13.25 6.93 -1.47
C GLN A 9 12.31 5.83 -0.90
N PRO A 10 12.37 4.60 -1.40
CA PRO A 10 13.20 4.13 -2.53
C PRO A 10 12.57 4.42 -3.90
N GLY A 11 11.40 5.01 -3.93
CA GLY A 11 10.68 5.32 -5.17
C GLY A 11 11.42 6.30 -6.09
N ASN A 12 12.28 7.19 -5.53
CA ASN A 12 13.10 8.10 -6.30
C ASN A 12 14.04 7.35 -7.24
N ASP A 13 14.77 6.35 -6.74
CA ASP A 13 15.69 5.55 -7.54
C ASP A 13 14.97 4.76 -8.63
N ALA A 14 13.82 4.18 -8.32
CA ALA A 14 13.02 3.46 -9.31
C ALA A 14 12.51 4.39 -10.44
N SER A 15 12.14 5.61 -10.09
CA SER A 15 11.73 6.62 -11.07
C SER A 15 12.90 7.09 -11.93
N ALA A 16 14.08 7.27 -11.33
CA ALA A 16 15.30 7.65 -12.05
C ALA A 16 15.72 6.57 -13.07
N ALA A 17 15.65 5.31 -12.67
CA ALA A 17 15.95 4.19 -13.58
C ALA A 17 15.01 4.18 -14.79
N ARG A 18 13.70 4.37 -14.57
CA ARG A 18 12.73 4.45 -15.66
C ARG A 18 12.95 5.67 -16.56
N ALA A 19 13.30 6.81 -15.97
CA ALA A 19 13.60 8.02 -16.74
C ALA A 19 14.81 7.82 -17.65
N ARG A 20 15.90 7.22 -17.15
CA ARG A 20 17.08 6.86 -17.97
C ARG A 20 16.73 5.89 -19.09
N ALA A 21 15.95 4.86 -18.80
CA ALA A 21 15.50 3.91 -19.81
C ALA A 21 14.65 4.56 -20.91
N ALA A 22 13.94 5.65 -20.59
CA ALA A 22 13.16 6.45 -21.54
C ALA A 22 13.98 7.54 -22.24
N GLY A 23 15.29 7.64 -22.01
CA GLY A 23 16.19 8.61 -22.66
C GLY A 23 16.26 9.97 -21.98
N PHE A 24 15.75 10.11 -20.77
CA PHE A 24 15.86 11.33 -19.97
C PHE A 24 17.12 11.31 -19.10
N ASP A 25 17.57 12.51 -18.70
CA ASP A 25 18.65 12.70 -17.72
C ASP A 25 18.02 13.08 -16.36
N PRO A 26 17.85 12.13 -15.43
CA PRO A 26 17.20 12.41 -14.16
C PRO A 26 18.13 13.11 -13.17
N VAL A 27 17.61 14.17 -12.58
CA VAL A 27 18.20 14.83 -11.41
C VAL A 27 17.38 14.39 -10.19
N GLN A 28 18.02 13.66 -9.28
CA GLN A 28 17.37 13.13 -8.09
C GLN A 28 17.54 14.11 -6.92
N LEU A 29 16.41 14.58 -6.41
CA LEU A 29 16.37 15.49 -5.26
C LEU A 29 15.17 15.11 -4.39
N PRO A 30 15.32 14.09 -3.51
CA PRO A 30 14.23 13.68 -2.65
C PRO A 30 13.97 14.75 -1.58
N PHE A 31 12.90 15.53 -1.75
CA PHE A 31 12.49 16.56 -0.79
C PHE A 31 11.76 16.01 0.43
N PHE A 32 11.27 14.78 0.35
CA PHE A 32 10.46 14.17 1.38
C PHE A 32 11.13 12.89 1.87
N GLU A 33 10.97 12.63 3.15
CA GLU A 33 11.35 11.37 3.79
C GLU A 33 10.09 10.70 4.34
N VAL A 34 9.92 9.41 4.01
CA VAL A 34 8.86 8.61 4.62
C VAL A 34 9.39 8.03 5.91
N ARG A 35 8.69 8.26 7.02
CA ARG A 35 9.05 7.77 8.34
C ARG A 35 7.97 6.85 8.89
N ALA A 36 8.40 5.85 9.66
CA ALA A 36 7.48 5.01 10.41
C ALA A 36 6.79 5.84 11.50
N ARG A 37 5.50 5.58 11.68
CA ARG A 37 4.74 6.07 12.83
C ARG A 37 4.54 4.96 13.85
N ILE A 38 4.45 5.33 15.11
CA ILE A 38 4.09 4.37 16.16
C ILE A 38 2.61 4.05 16.01
N TRP A 39 2.29 2.77 15.89
CA TRP A 39 0.93 2.28 15.83
C TRP A 39 0.81 0.93 16.53
N ASN A 40 -0.41 0.51 16.81
CA ASN A 40 -0.69 -0.81 17.35
C ASN A 40 -1.58 -1.57 16.37
N ALA A 41 -1.16 -2.78 16.02
CA ALA A 41 -1.99 -3.66 15.22
C ALA A 41 -3.24 -4.06 16.04
N PRO A 42 -4.44 -3.87 15.48
CA PRO A 42 -5.66 -4.35 16.14
C PRO A 42 -5.72 -5.88 16.08
N ASP A 43 -6.63 -6.46 16.84
CA ASP A 43 -6.85 -7.91 16.82
C ASP A 43 -7.29 -8.36 15.41
N PRO A 44 -6.54 -9.23 14.74
CA PRO A 44 -6.87 -9.70 13.40
C PRO A 44 -8.22 -10.46 13.34
N ALA A 45 -8.70 -10.99 14.45
CA ALA A 45 -10.01 -11.66 14.50
C ALA A 45 -11.19 -10.73 14.17
N ASN A 46 -11.00 -9.41 14.29
CA ASN A 46 -12.02 -8.42 13.98
C ASN A 46 -12.10 -8.07 12.48
N PHE A 47 -11.22 -8.63 11.65
CA PHE A 47 -11.11 -8.30 10.23
C PHE A 47 -11.15 -9.55 9.35
N ASP A 48 -11.63 -9.36 8.12
CA ASP A 48 -11.65 -10.41 7.11
C ASP A 48 -10.41 -10.34 6.21
N ALA A 49 -9.88 -9.13 5.97
CA ALA A 49 -8.75 -8.91 5.08
C ALA A 49 -8.03 -7.57 5.37
N LEU A 50 -6.83 -7.45 4.81
CA LEU A 50 -6.09 -6.20 4.72
C LEU A 50 -6.35 -5.52 3.39
N LEU A 51 -6.56 -4.21 3.41
CA LEU A 51 -6.51 -3.35 2.24
C LEU A 51 -5.20 -2.57 2.27
N ILE A 52 -4.38 -2.68 1.23
CA ILE A 52 -3.08 -2.02 1.14
C ILE A 52 -3.07 -1.08 -0.05
N SER A 53 -2.95 0.21 0.20
CA SER A 53 -2.92 1.25 -0.84
C SER A 53 -1.53 1.85 -1.08
N SER A 54 -0.55 1.52 -0.24
CA SER A 54 0.82 2.03 -0.33
C SER A 54 1.84 0.97 0.06
N ALA A 55 2.88 0.80 -0.76
CA ALA A 55 4.02 -0.02 -0.42
C ALA A 55 4.76 0.50 0.83
N ASN A 56 4.78 1.82 1.04
CA ASN A 56 5.39 2.43 2.21
C ASN A 56 4.68 2.06 3.51
N ALA A 57 3.37 1.85 3.49
CA ALA A 57 2.64 1.39 4.66
C ALA A 57 3.19 0.03 5.14
N ILE A 58 3.50 -0.87 4.23
CA ILE A 58 4.13 -2.16 4.54
C ILE A 58 5.58 -1.98 5.03
N ARG A 59 6.39 -1.21 4.30
CA ARG A 59 7.82 -1.00 4.62
C ARG A 59 8.02 -0.42 6.02
N HIS A 60 7.12 0.43 6.47
CA HIS A 60 7.22 1.15 7.73
C HIS A 60 6.28 0.61 8.82
N ALA A 61 5.58 -0.48 8.58
CA ALA A 61 4.68 -1.10 9.56
C ALA A 61 5.42 -1.70 10.77
N GLY A 62 6.68 -2.10 10.58
CA GLY A 62 7.47 -2.69 11.64
C GLY A 62 6.95 -4.07 12.10
N PRO A 63 7.33 -4.52 13.30
CA PRO A 63 6.99 -5.85 13.79
C PRO A 63 5.49 -6.05 14.05
N GLN A 64 4.71 -4.99 14.15
CA GLN A 64 3.25 -5.07 14.30
C GLN A 64 2.58 -5.79 13.13
N LEU A 65 3.19 -5.78 11.96
CA LEU A 65 2.68 -6.46 10.77
C LEU A 65 2.59 -7.99 10.96
N ASP A 66 3.45 -8.55 11.78
CA ASP A 66 3.46 -10.00 12.04
C ASP A 66 2.16 -10.51 12.63
N ALA A 67 1.49 -9.70 13.44
CA ALA A 67 0.18 -10.03 14.01
C ALA A 67 -0.93 -10.16 12.96
N LEU A 68 -0.72 -9.59 11.77
CA LEU A 68 -1.72 -9.51 10.70
C LEU A 68 -1.45 -10.51 9.55
N ARG A 69 -0.42 -11.36 9.65
CA ARG A 69 0.02 -12.25 8.57
C ARG A 69 -1.03 -13.25 8.10
N GLN A 70 -1.97 -13.61 8.95
CA GLN A 70 -3.05 -14.54 8.61
C GLN A 70 -4.16 -13.93 7.76
N LEU A 71 -4.22 -12.58 7.69
CA LEU A 71 -5.24 -11.90 6.90
C LEU A 71 -4.82 -11.87 5.42
N PRO A 72 -5.72 -12.23 4.49
CA PRO A 72 -5.47 -12.05 3.07
C PRO A 72 -5.39 -10.57 2.70
N VAL A 73 -4.60 -10.25 1.67
CA VAL A 73 -4.36 -8.87 1.22
C VAL A 73 -5.07 -8.60 -0.09
N HIS A 74 -5.81 -7.50 -0.12
CA HIS A 74 -6.28 -6.84 -1.32
C HIS A 74 -5.44 -5.58 -1.55
N ALA A 75 -4.56 -5.62 -2.55
CA ALA A 75 -3.69 -4.51 -2.87
C ALA A 75 -4.30 -3.63 -3.96
N VAL A 76 -4.20 -2.32 -3.79
CA VAL A 76 -4.71 -1.36 -4.78
C VAL A 76 -3.89 -1.39 -6.06
N GLY A 77 -2.56 -1.58 -5.96
CA GLY A 77 -1.68 -1.60 -7.12
C GLY A 77 -0.59 -2.67 -7.03
N ALA A 78 0.10 -2.89 -8.14
CA ALA A 78 1.13 -3.93 -8.27
C ALA A 78 2.30 -3.74 -7.29
N ARG A 79 2.73 -2.50 -7.03
CA ARG A 79 3.83 -2.22 -6.09
C ARG A 79 3.48 -2.58 -4.65
N SER A 80 2.25 -2.27 -4.23
CA SER A 80 1.75 -2.64 -2.90
C SER A 80 1.64 -4.16 -2.78
N ALA A 81 1.19 -4.84 -3.83
CA ALA A 81 1.12 -6.29 -3.88
C ALA A 81 2.51 -6.94 -3.77
N ASP A 82 3.50 -6.43 -4.51
CA ASP A 82 4.87 -6.95 -4.47
C ASP A 82 5.51 -6.77 -3.11
N GLU A 83 5.32 -5.61 -2.50
CA GLU A 83 5.85 -5.35 -1.16
C GLU A 83 5.18 -6.23 -0.09
N ALA A 84 3.87 -6.45 -0.21
CA ALA A 84 3.15 -7.35 0.66
C ALA A 84 3.67 -8.79 0.56
N ARG A 85 3.92 -9.29 -0.66
CA ARG A 85 4.52 -10.61 -0.89
C ARG A 85 5.91 -10.72 -0.29
N ARG A 86 6.77 -9.71 -0.49
CA ARG A 86 8.13 -9.67 0.09
C ARG A 86 8.11 -9.71 1.61
N SER A 87 7.08 -9.14 2.22
CA SER A 87 6.89 -9.11 3.67
C SER A 87 6.22 -10.39 4.22
N GLY A 88 5.94 -11.37 3.37
CA GLY A 88 5.36 -12.66 3.76
C GLY A 88 3.84 -12.63 3.93
N LEU A 89 3.16 -11.62 3.40
CA LEU A 89 1.70 -11.55 3.38
C LEU A 89 1.12 -12.30 2.18
N ALA A 90 -0.06 -12.88 2.35
CA ALA A 90 -0.77 -13.59 1.28
C ALA A 90 -1.62 -12.60 0.45
N VAL A 91 -1.17 -12.27 -0.74
CA VAL A 91 -1.90 -11.37 -1.65
C VAL A 91 -2.97 -12.15 -2.40
N GLN A 92 -4.22 -11.84 -2.16
CA GLN A 92 -5.36 -12.47 -2.82
C GLN A 92 -5.77 -11.73 -4.09
N SER A 93 -5.65 -10.40 -4.12
CA SER A 93 -5.91 -9.61 -5.32
C SER A 93 -4.96 -8.42 -5.41
N ALA A 94 -4.64 -8.02 -6.64
CA ALA A 94 -3.86 -6.83 -6.94
C ALA A 94 -4.56 -6.05 -8.07
N GLY A 95 -4.95 -4.82 -7.79
CA GLY A 95 -5.57 -3.92 -8.76
C GLY A 95 -4.53 -3.17 -9.61
N THR A 96 -5.03 -2.30 -10.48
CA THR A 96 -4.24 -1.45 -11.38
C THR A 96 -4.15 0.01 -10.90
N SER A 97 -4.10 0.22 -9.59
CA SER A 97 -4.05 1.52 -8.90
C SER A 97 -5.40 2.19 -8.67
N ASP A 98 -6.49 1.46 -8.78
CA ASP A 98 -7.84 1.91 -8.44
C ASP A 98 -8.32 1.24 -7.14
N ALA A 99 -8.57 2.04 -6.12
CA ALA A 99 -9.08 1.55 -4.84
C ALA A 99 -10.46 0.90 -4.97
N ALA A 100 -11.30 1.36 -5.87
CA ALA A 100 -12.62 0.77 -6.12
C ALA A 100 -12.50 -0.69 -6.60
N GLN A 101 -11.51 -1.01 -7.44
CA GLN A 101 -11.25 -2.39 -7.87
C GLN A 101 -10.85 -3.28 -6.69
N ALA A 102 -10.00 -2.78 -5.78
CA ALA A 102 -9.58 -3.54 -4.61
C ALA A 102 -10.76 -3.80 -3.67
N LEU A 103 -11.63 -2.81 -3.47
CA LEU A 103 -12.84 -2.96 -2.65
C LEU A 103 -13.83 -3.95 -3.29
N GLN A 104 -13.99 -3.90 -4.60
CA GLN A 104 -14.84 -4.86 -5.32
C GLN A 104 -14.30 -6.28 -5.20
N ALA A 105 -12.98 -6.47 -5.37
CA ALA A 105 -12.35 -7.78 -5.21
C ALA A 105 -12.52 -8.33 -3.78
N ALA A 106 -12.44 -7.46 -2.77
CA ALA A 106 -12.70 -7.85 -1.38
C ALA A 106 -14.15 -8.28 -1.17
N ALA A 107 -15.10 -7.51 -1.70
CA ALA A 107 -16.53 -7.84 -1.62
C ALA A 107 -16.86 -9.15 -2.33
N ASP A 108 -16.29 -9.39 -3.51
CA ASP A 108 -16.48 -10.63 -4.28
C ASP A 108 -15.90 -11.85 -3.54
N ALA A 109 -14.87 -11.65 -2.73
CA ALA A 109 -14.30 -12.69 -1.85
C ALA A 109 -15.07 -12.87 -0.53
N GLY A 110 -16.13 -12.10 -0.27
CA GLY A 110 -16.89 -12.13 0.97
C GLY A 110 -16.22 -11.41 2.14
N HIS A 111 -15.21 -10.57 1.86
CA HIS A 111 -14.49 -9.81 2.87
C HIS A 111 -15.13 -8.43 3.07
N HIS A 112 -15.84 -8.25 4.18
CA HIS A 112 -16.60 -7.03 4.45
C HIS A 112 -16.02 -6.18 5.59
N ARG A 113 -15.13 -6.75 6.40
CA ARG A 113 -14.43 -6.05 7.49
C ARG A 113 -12.96 -5.89 7.12
N LEU A 114 -12.59 -4.72 6.64
CA LEU A 114 -11.24 -4.46 6.13
C LEU A 114 -10.44 -3.62 7.10
N LEU A 115 -9.19 -4.00 7.33
CA LEU A 115 -8.18 -3.14 7.93
C LEU A 115 -7.35 -2.50 6.83
N TRP A 116 -7.41 -1.19 6.72
CA TRP A 116 -6.69 -0.43 5.71
C TRP A 116 -5.40 0.14 6.27
N LEU A 117 -4.28 -0.31 5.73
CA LEU A 117 -2.97 0.25 6.02
C LEU A 117 -2.62 1.27 4.92
N ALA A 118 -2.45 2.53 5.32
CA ALA A 118 -2.24 3.65 4.42
C ALA A 118 -1.11 4.56 4.90
N GLY A 119 -0.63 5.43 4.02
CA GLY A 119 0.20 6.57 4.41
C GLY A 119 -0.64 7.72 4.94
N GLU A 120 0.02 8.73 5.52
CA GLU A 120 -0.66 9.94 6.02
C GLU A 120 -1.39 10.68 4.90
N ASP A 121 -0.72 10.84 3.75
CA ASP A 121 -1.32 11.37 2.52
C ASP A 121 -1.97 10.23 1.73
N HIS A 122 -3.27 10.14 1.79
CA HIS A 122 -4.03 9.10 1.11
C HIS A 122 -5.33 9.66 0.53
N GLN A 123 -5.84 9.00 -0.50
CA GLN A 123 -7.16 9.30 -1.05
C GLN A 123 -8.24 8.81 -0.08
N LYS A 124 -9.33 9.57 0.01
CA LYS A 124 -10.50 9.11 0.77
C LYS A 124 -11.13 7.91 0.05
N LEU A 125 -11.42 6.88 0.81
CA LEU A 125 -12.17 5.73 0.32
C LEU A 125 -13.63 5.83 0.75
N ALA A 126 -14.53 5.55 -0.19
CA ALA A 126 -15.94 5.35 0.10
C ALA A 126 -16.19 3.84 0.24
N PRO A 127 -16.53 3.32 1.42
CA PRO A 127 -16.83 1.91 1.57
C PRO A 127 -18.08 1.54 0.77
N MET A 128 -18.13 0.32 0.27
CA MET A 128 -19.31 -0.25 -0.35
C MET A 128 -20.39 -0.50 0.72
N PRO A 129 -21.68 -0.57 0.34
CA PRO A 129 -22.73 -0.97 1.27
C PRO A 129 -22.38 -2.26 2.02
N SER A 130 -22.69 -2.32 3.31
CA SER A 130 -22.35 -3.43 4.24
C SER A 130 -20.86 -3.73 4.46
N MET A 131 -19.96 -2.86 3.98
CA MET A 131 -18.53 -2.96 4.23
C MET A 131 -18.11 -1.99 5.33
N THR A 132 -17.22 -2.43 6.22
CA THR A 132 -16.58 -1.58 7.23
C THR A 132 -15.07 -1.50 6.96
N ILE A 133 -14.51 -0.30 7.09
CA ILE A 133 -13.08 -0.06 6.89
C ILE A 133 -12.54 0.66 8.12
N ASP A 134 -11.58 0.02 8.80
CA ASP A 134 -10.80 0.63 9.87
C ASP A 134 -9.42 0.98 9.32
N GLN A 135 -9.05 2.25 9.42
CA GLN A 135 -7.81 2.77 8.85
C GLN A 135 -6.72 2.90 9.91
N ARG A 136 -5.50 2.52 9.53
CA ARG A 136 -4.26 2.82 10.26
C ARG A 136 -3.25 3.50 9.34
N ILE A 137 -2.57 4.48 9.89
CA ILE A 137 -1.58 5.31 9.19
C ILE A 137 -0.21 5.10 9.81
#